data_6fc28aa53799eabc030d9bd99ed746d5
#
_entry.id   6fc28aa53799eabc030d9bd99ed746d5
#
_cell.length_a   1.000
_cell.length_b   1.000
_cell.length_c   1.000
_cell.angle_alpha   90.00
_cell.angle_beta   90.00
_cell.angle_gamma   90.00
#
_symmetry.space_group_name_H-M   'P 1'
#
loop_
_entity.id
_entity.type
_entity.pdbx_description
1 polymer ?
#
loop_
_entity_poly.entity_id
_entity_poly.type
_entity_poly.pdbx_seq_one_letter_code
_entity_poly.pdbx_strand_id
1 'polypeptide(L)'
;MKIRVATYNIHKGVTGGLRKKVRIHDVKLALHSMDADIVFLQEVQEKNDRMSQRNGYPAGTQLDFLCTGSYLHRAYGMNAVYPHGHHGNAIVSRHTIGRSLNHDISDHALEKRGLLHAVSHVETNKGALDIHLINTHFGLIKRSRVRQAEFLIEFVKTEVPKGAPLIIAGDFNDWQRGVDQVLHNELDVIEAASEFNRRQCKPRLRDKLVPWRELPRSHVARTYPSMMPWLQLDRIYVRGFKVNDVRVPKGVEWAQRSDHMPLIADMEVA
;
A
#
# COMPACT_ATOMS: atom_id res chain seq x y z
N MET A 1 9.79 -19.40 1.56
CA MET A 1 8.42 -19.17 2.10
C MET A 1 7.68 -18.26 1.14
N LYS A 2 6.42 -18.58 0.82
CA LYS A 2 5.55 -17.73 -0.01
C LYS A 2 4.78 -16.78 0.88
N ILE A 3 4.59 -15.55 0.43
CA ILE A 3 3.82 -14.51 1.10
C ILE A 3 3.02 -13.71 0.09
N ARG A 4 1.76 -13.44 0.39
CA ARG A 4 0.89 -12.58 -0.40
C ARG A 4 0.71 -11.26 0.30
N VAL A 5 0.99 -10.18 -0.41
CA VAL A 5 0.90 -8.83 0.10
C VAL A 5 -0.07 -8.01 -0.75
N ALA A 6 -0.82 -7.13 -0.13
CA ALA A 6 -1.68 -6.20 -0.84
C ALA A 6 -1.53 -4.77 -0.33
N THR A 7 -1.75 -3.78 -1.19
CA THR A 7 -1.97 -2.39 -0.79
C THR A 7 -3.31 -1.90 -1.31
N TYR A 8 -4.02 -1.12 -0.50
CA TYR A 8 -5.37 -0.68 -0.83
C TYR A 8 -5.72 0.64 -0.13
N ASN A 9 -5.88 1.71 -0.91
CA ASN A 9 -6.52 2.92 -0.42
C ASN A 9 -8.04 2.68 -0.35
N ILE A 10 -8.61 2.69 0.85
CA ILE A 10 -10.02 2.33 1.09
C ILE A 10 -10.97 3.53 1.09
N HIS A 11 -10.47 4.72 0.79
CA HIS A 11 -11.27 5.95 0.74
C HIS A 11 -12.22 6.12 1.96
N LYS A 12 -11.68 5.91 3.16
CA LYS A 12 -12.44 5.98 4.42
C LYS A 12 -13.61 5.01 4.54
N GLY A 13 -13.66 3.97 3.70
CA GLY A 13 -14.78 3.01 3.66
C GLY A 13 -16.11 3.63 3.20
N VAL A 14 -16.06 4.69 2.37
CA VAL A 14 -17.25 5.38 1.84
C VAL A 14 -17.08 5.71 0.36
N THR A 15 -18.18 5.94 -0.36
CA THR A 15 -18.10 6.47 -1.73
C THR A 15 -17.68 7.93 -1.73
N GLY A 16 -17.05 8.37 -2.82
CA GLY A 16 -16.82 9.78 -3.11
C GLY A 16 -18.13 10.57 -3.35
N GLY A 17 -18.03 11.90 -3.45
CA GLY A 17 -19.11 12.81 -3.77
C GLY A 17 -19.95 13.28 -2.57
N LEU A 18 -21.03 14.02 -2.87
CA LEU A 18 -21.87 14.68 -1.87
C LEU A 18 -22.69 13.70 -1.00
N ARG A 19 -23.14 12.60 -1.57
CA ARG A 19 -23.92 11.56 -0.86
C ARG A 19 -23.02 10.35 -0.57
N LYS A 20 -22.18 10.46 0.46
CA LYS A 20 -21.33 9.36 0.90
C LYS A 20 -22.16 8.16 1.33
N LYS A 21 -22.01 7.04 0.63
CA LYS A 21 -22.58 5.74 1.05
C LYS A 21 -21.52 4.96 1.81
N VAL A 22 -21.90 4.26 2.86
CA VAL A 22 -21.03 3.37 3.63
C VAL A 22 -20.66 2.17 2.75
N ARG A 23 -19.37 1.89 2.62
CA ARG A 23 -18.78 0.81 1.81
C ARG A 23 -17.83 -0.08 2.61
N ILE A 24 -17.69 0.17 3.89
CA ILE A 24 -16.72 -0.54 4.72
C ILE A 24 -16.98 -2.05 4.78
N HIS A 25 -18.22 -2.49 4.65
CA HIS A 25 -18.58 -3.90 4.55
C HIS A 25 -18.05 -4.51 3.25
N ASP A 26 -18.17 -3.79 2.14
CA ASP A 26 -17.65 -4.23 0.84
C ASP A 26 -16.11 -4.25 0.85
N VAL A 27 -15.48 -3.30 1.57
CA VAL A 27 -14.02 -3.29 1.81
C VAL A 27 -13.61 -4.51 2.63
N LYS A 28 -14.33 -4.88 3.67
CA LYS A 28 -14.08 -6.10 4.46
C LYS A 28 -14.13 -7.36 3.59
N LEU A 29 -15.15 -7.47 2.75
CA LEU A 29 -15.24 -8.57 1.77
C LEU A 29 -14.06 -8.56 0.79
N ALA A 30 -13.60 -7.37 0.38
CA ALA A 30 -12.41 -7.24 -0.45
C ALA A 30 -11.16 -7.80 0.24
N LEU A 31 -10.92 -7.40 1.51
CA LEU A 31 -9.79 -7.91 2.30
C LEU A 31 -9.80 -9.43 2.39
N HIS A 32 -10.97 -10.00 2.67
CA HIS A 32 -11.14 -11.45 2.73
C HIS A 32 -10.88 -12.12 1.37
N SER A 33 -11.40 -11.54 0.29
CA SER A 33 -11.25 -12.08 -1.07
C SER A 33 -9.82 -11.99 -1.62
N MET A 34 -9.02 -11.02 -1.16
CA MET A 34 -7.60 -10.92 -1.53
C MET A 34 -6.77 -12.06 -0.96
N ASP A 35 -7.22 -12.63 0.16
CA ASP A 35 -6.51 -13.71 0.88
C ASP A 35 -5.02 -13.40 1.08
N ALA A 36 -4.72 -12.14 1.44
CA ALA A 36 -3.36 -11.65 1.64
C ALA A 36 -2.88 -11.92 3.08
N ASP A 37 -1.60 -12.21 3.25
CA ASP A 37 -0.99 -12.39 4.56
C ASP A 37 -0.75 -11.05 5.27
N ILE A 38 -0.41 -10.01 4.47
CA ILE A 38 -0.19 -8.64 4.94
C ILE A 38 -0.91 -7.68 4.00
N VAL A 39 -1.66 -6.72 4.56
CA VAL A 39 -2.33 -5.66 3.79
C VAL A 39 -1.96 -4.29 4.32
N PHE A 40 -1.54 -3.42 3.43
CA PHE A 40 -1.25 -2.01 3.66
C PHE A 40 -2.48 -1.20 3.27
N LEU A 41 -3.11 -0.56 4.25
CA LEU A 41 -4.33 0.21 4.06
C LEU A 41 -4.07 1.69 4.20
N GLN A 42 -4.60 2.51 3.30
CA GLN A 42 -4.56 3.96 3.38
C GLN A 42 -5.97 4.51 3.55
N GLU A 43 -6.05 5.69 4.15
CA GLU A 43 -7.32 6.37 4.50
C GLU A 43 -8.24 5.55 5.42
N VAL A 44 -7.68 4.80 6.35
CA VAL A 44 -8.47 4.10 7.38
C VAL A 44 -9.04 5.12 8.35
N GLN A 45 -10.35 5.21 8.45
CA GLN A 45 -11.05 6.15 9.33
C GLN A 45 -11.36 5.50 10.68
N GLU A 46 -10.39 5.59 11.62
CA GLU A 46 -10.49 4.93 12.91
C GLU A 46 -11.57 5.51 13.81
N LYS A 47 -11.77 6.83 13.75
CA LYS A 47 -12.84 7.51 14.45
C LYS A 47 -13.54 8.51 13.55
N ASN A 48 -14.88 8.49 13.57
CA ASN A 48 -15.70 9.54 12.98
C ASN A 48 -17.10 9.58 13.59
N ASP A 49 -17.29 10.51 14.54
CA ASP A 49 -18.54 10.64 15.31
C ASP A 49 -19.77 10.96 14.43
N ARG A 50 -19.56 11.58 13.26
CA ARG A 50 -20.65 11.84 12.30
C ARG A 50 -21.01 10.62 11.47
N MET A 51 -20.01 9.83 11.10
CA MET A 51 -20.22 8.62 10.31
C MET A 51 -20.77 7.48 11.17
N SER A 52 -20.39 7.39 12.45
CA SER A 52 -20.90 6.37 13.39
C SER A 52 -22.42 6.40 13.57
N GLN A 53 -23.05 7.56 13.32
CA GLN A 53 -24.52 7.71 13.35
C GLN A 53 -25.21 7.24 12.08
N ARG A 54 -24.47 6.87 11.04
CA ARG A 54 -25.06 6.41 9.78
C ARG A 54 -25.37 4.93 9.83
N ASN A 55 -26.51 4.57 9.26
CA ASN A 55 -26.88 3.17 9.10
C ASN A 55 -25.82 2.41 8.28
N GLY A 56 -25.43 1.24 8.78
CA GLY A 56 -24.40 0.39 8.18
C GLY A 56 -22.96 0.81 8.49
N TYR A 57 -22.73 1.86 9.29
CA TYR A 57 -21.37 2.14 9.79
C TYR A 57 -21.08 1.22 10.98
N PRO A 58 -19.89 0.58 11.07
CA PRO A 58 -19.59 -0.37 12.14
C PRO A 58 -19.55 0.32 13.50
N ALA A 59 -20.00 -0.40 14.52
CA ALA A 59 -19.76 -0.01 15.91
C ALA A 59 -18.26 -0.19 16.23
N GLY A 60 -17.66 0.78 16.91
CA GLY A 60 -16.23 0.76 17.22
C GLY A 60 -15.36 1.31 16.09
N THR A 61 -14.13 0.85 16.00
CA THR A 61 -13.16 1.33 15.02
C THR A 61 -13.30 0.63 13.67
N GLN A 62 -12.95 1.32 12.58
CA GLN A 62 -12.93 0.67 11.26
C GLN A 62 -11.93 -0.48 11.24
N LEU A 63 -10.77 -0.30 11.86
CA LEU A 63 -9.72 -1.32 11.84
C LEU A 63 -10.12 -2.59 12.57
N ASP A 64 -10.76 -2.47 13.74
CA ASP A 64 -11.32 -3.62 14.46
C ASP A 64 -12.33 -4.38 13.59
N PHE A 65 -13.24 -3.65 12.96
CA PHE A 65 -14.23 -4.24 12.07
C PHE A 65 -13.59 -4.97 10.88
N LEU A 66 -12.60 -4.35 10.23
CA LEU A 66 -11.91 -4.94 9.07
C LEU A 66 -11.09 -6.18 9.46
N CYS A 67 -10.47 -6.18 10.64
CA CYS A 67 -9.62 -7.29 11.11
C CYS A 67 -10.40 -8.50 11.59
N THR A 68 -11.64 -8.30 12.06
CA THR A 68 -12.44 -9.38 12.66
C THR A 68 -12.61 -10.57 11.71
N GLY A 69 -12.10 -11.74 12.12
CA GLY A 69 -12.20 -13.01 11.40
C GLY A 69 -11.13 -13.26 10.35
N SER A 70 -10.19 -12.33 10.12
CA SER A 70 -9.17 -12.47 9.07
C SER A 70 -7.75 -12.15 9.53
N TYR A 71 -7.56 -11.11 10.34
CA TYR A 71 -6.25 -10.62 10.75
C TYR A 71 -6.17 -10.48 12.27
N LEU A 72 -5.15 -11.11 12.87
CA LEU A 72 -4.92 -11.09 14.32
C LEU A 72 -4.04 -9.92 14.74
N HIS A 73 -3.18 -9.45 13.85
CA HIS A 73 -2.19 -8.43 14.15
C HIS A 73 -2.39 -7.18 13.31
N ARG A 74 -2.22 -6.02 13.91
CA ARG A 74 -2.41 -4.74 13.26
C ARG A 74 -1.54 -3.63 13.85
N ALA A 75 -1.19 -2.67 13.01
CA ALA A 75 -0.60 -1.40 13.40
C ALA A 75 -1.41 -0.27 12.76
N TYR A 76 -1.53 0.86 13.46
CA TYR A 76 -2.23 2.04 12.96
C TYR A 76 -1.40 3.29 13.18
N GLY A 77 -1.30 4.13 12.15
CA GLY A 77 -0.67 5.44 12.17
C GLY A 77 -1.70 6.53 11.91
N MET A 78 -1.99 7.35 12.94
CA MET A 78 -2.91 8.48 12.81
C MET A 78 -2.21 9.62 12.06
N ASN A 79 -2.80 10.07 10.94
CA ASN A 79 -2.22 11.12 10.10
C ASN A 79 -3.03 12.42 10.17
N ALA A 80 -4.32 12.37 9.86
CA ALA A 80 -5.18 13.54 9.83
C ALA A 80 -6.19 13.52 10.98
N VAL A 81 -6.15 14.56 11.81
CA VAL A 81 -7.08 14.77 12.94
C VAL A 81 -8.00 15.95 12.63
N TYR A 82 -9.27 15.79 12.90
CA TYR A 82 -10.30 16.81 12.72
C TYR A 82 -11.34 16.72 13.87
N PRO A 83 -12.19 17.73 14.08
CA PRO A 83 -13.05 17.82 15.28
C PRO A 83 -13.94 16.60 15.54
N HIS A 84 -14.23 15.78 14.52
CA HIS A 84 -15.14 14.63 14.62
C HIS A 84 -14.43 13.28 14.51
N GLY A 85 -13.11 13.26 14.51
CA GLY A 85 -12.36 12.02 14.39
C GLY A 85 -11.00 12.14 13.73
N HIS A 86 -10.50 11.03 13.21
CA HIS A 86 -9.21 10.95 12.55
C HIS A 86 -9.16 9.81 11.54
N HIS A 87 -8.23 9.91 10.61
CA HIS A 87 -7.89 8.81 9.71
C HIS A 87 -6.38 8.73 9.51
N GLY A 88 -5.93 7.60 8.98
CA GLY A 88 -4.52 7.35 8.77
C GLY A 88 -4.23 6.12 7.95
N ASN A 89 -3.02 5.59 8.14
CA ASN A 89 -2.56 4.37 7.51
C ASN A 89 -2.66 3.20 8.50
N ALA A 90 -2.92 2.00 7.98
CA ALA A 90 -2.87 0.78 8.81
C ALA A 90 -2.14 -0.34 8.08
N ILE A 91 -1.51 -1.21 8.86
CA ILE A 91 -0.97 -2.49 8.39
C ILE A 91 -1.73 -3.57 9.15
N VAL A 92 -2.32 -4.52 8.43
CA VAL A 92 -2.95 -5.69 9.02
C VAL A 92 -2.23 -6.95 8.55
N SER A 93 -2.07 -7.92 9.45
CA SER A 93 -1.23 -9.09 9.20
C SER A 93 -1.79 -10.34 9.87
N ARG A 94 -1.57 -11.48 9.21
CA ARG A 94 -1.74 -12.82 9.80
C ARG A 94 -0.54 -13.20 10.67
N HIS A 95 0.61 -12.56 10.43
CA HIS A 95 1.84 -12.75 11.20
C HIS A 95 1.95 -11.70 12.30
N THR A 96 2.66 -12.05 13.36
CA THR A 96 2.85 -11.15 14.51
C THR A 96 3.50 -9.83 14.05
N ILE A 97 2.89 -8.72 14.48
CA ILE A 97 3.47 -7.38 14.37
C ILE A 97 4.06 -7.03 15.74
N GLY A 98 5.35 -6.74 15.76
CA GLY A 98 6.06 -6.26 16.94
C GLY A 98 5.99 -4.74 17.07
N ARG A 99 7.15 -4.07 17.11
CA ARG A 99 7.23 -2.60 17.18
C ARG A 99 6.59 -1.94 15.94
N SER A 100 5.80 -0.91 16.18
CA SER A 100 5.31 -0.03 15.12
C SER A 100 5.45 1.44 15.51
N LEU A 101 5.77 2.31 14.53
CA LEU A 101 5.91 3.76 14.70
C LEU A 101 5.31 4.45 13.48
N ASN A 102 4.63 5.58 13.74
CA ASN A 102 4.11 6.44 12.68
C ASN A 102 4.84 7.78 12.70
N HIS A 103 5.35 8.20 11.56
CA HIS A 103 6.04 9.47 11.38
C HIS A 103 5.19 10.42 10.56
N ASP A 104 5.05 11.67 11.01
CA ASP A 104 4.41 12.73 10.24
C ASP A 104 5.37 13.14 9.11
N ILE A 105 4.94 12.93 7.87
CA ILE A 105 5.64 13.34 6.64
C ILE A 105 4.87 14.43 5.90
N SER A 106 3.98 15.15 6.60
CA SER A 106 3.21 16.25 6.03
C SER A 106 4.14 17.38 5.61
N ASP A 107 3.97 17.85 4.39
CA ASP A 107 4.77 18.95 3.85
C ASP A 107 4.12 20.32 4.05
N HIS A 108 2.80 20.37 4.19
CA HIS A 108 2.04 21.59 4.42
C HIS A 108 0.76 21.31 5.24
N ALA A 109 0.17 22.38 5.79
CA ALA A 109 -0.94 22.28 6.74
C ALA A 109 -2.23 21.64 6.15
N LEU A 110 -2.45 21.79 4.87
CA LEU A 110 -3.68 21.35 4.19
C LEU A 110 -3.71 19.86 3.88
N GLU A 111 -2.57 19.18 3.91
CA GLU A 111 -2.46 17.78 3.54
C GLU A 111 -1.66 17.00 4.58
N LYS A 112 -2.34 16.16 5.34
CA LYS A 112 -1.73 15.36 6.40
C LYS A 112 -1.36 13.99 5.87
N ARG A 113 -0.08 13.62 6.01
CA ARG A 113 0.51 12.39 5.50
C ARG A 113 1.37 11.71 6.54
N GLY A 114 1.43 10.39 6.51
CA GLY A 114 2.22 9.60 7.45
C GLY A 114 2.97 8.47 6.79
N LEU A 115 4.06 8.08 7.43
CA LEU A 115 4.83 6.88 7.17
C LEU A 115 4.69 5.97 8.39
N LEU A 116 3.94 4.89 8.22
CA LEU A 116 3.78 3.87 9.25
C LEU A 116 4.78 2.75 9.02
N HIS A 117 5.75 2.62 9.92
CA HIS A 117 6.68 1.51 9.96
C HIS A 117 6.25 0.47 10.99
N ALA A 118 6.36 -0.80 10.63
CA ALA A 118 6.16 -1.93 11.54
C ALA A 118 7.16 -3.04 11.21
N VAL A 119 7.44 -3.90 12.18
CA VAL A 119 8.23 -5.12 11.98
C VAL A 119 7.30 -6.32 12.16
N SER A 120 7.22 -7.17 11.15
CA SER A 120 6.47 -8.42 11.22
C SER A 120 7.41 -9.60 11.46
N HIS A 121 7.10 -10.39 12.47
CA HIS A 121 7.83 -11.62 12.79
C HIS A 121 7.17 -12.79 12.10
N VAL A 122 7.90 -13.43 11.22
CA VAL A 122 7.37 -14.52 10.37
C VAL A 122 8.17 -15.78 10.61
N GLU A 123 7.50 -16.86 11.00
CA GLU A 123 8.13 -18.16 11.14
C GLU A 123 8.38 -18.79 9.77
N THR A 124 9.61 -19.21 9.54
CA THR A 124 10.01 -19.90 8.31
C THR A 124 10.67 -21.24 8.63
N ASN A 125 10.80 -22.10 7.65
CA ASN A 125 11.53 -23.38 7.80
C ASN A 125 13.01 -23.21 8.16
N LYS A 126 13.55 -21.97 8.02
CA LYS A 126 14.93 -21.61 8.35
C LYS A 126 15.05 -20.82 9.67
N GLY A 127 13.96 -20.68 10.42
CA GLY A 127 13.86 -19.88 11.65
C GLY A 127 12.99 -18.64 11.48
N ALA A 128 12.90 -17.85 12.54
CA ALA A 128 12.16 -16.59 12.54
C ALA A 128 12.83 -15.56 11.62
N LEU A 129 12.02 -14.80 10.89
CA LEU A 129 12.44 -13.76 9.96
C LEU A 129 11.70 -12.47 10.29
N ASP A 130 12.47 -11.41 10.49
CA ASP A 130 11.92 -10.08 10.64
C ASP A 130 11.79 -9.39 9.29
N ILE A 131 10.57 -9.00 8.94
CA ILE A 131 10.24 -8.27 7.72
C ILE A 131 9.85 -6.84 8.11
N HIS A 132 10.60 -5.86 7.60
CA HIS A 132 10.27 -4.45 7.77
C HIS A 132 9.15 -4.07 6.80
N LEU A 133 8.09 -3.48 7.35
CA LEU A 133 6.89 -3.08 6.62
C LEU A 133 6.74 -1.57 6.72
N ILE A 134 6.63 -0.89 5.59
CA ILE A 134 6.40 0.56 5.54
C ILE A 134 5.15 0.85 4.71
N ASN A 135 4.16 1.45 5.35
CA ASN A 135 2.94 1.92 4.70
C ASN A 135 2.98 3.44 4.56
N THR A 136 2.81 3.93 3.36
CA THR A 136 2.81 5.37 3.09
C THR A 136 1.62 5.81 2.24
N HIS A 137 1.26 7.09 2.38
CA HIS A 137 0.34 7.77 1.50
C HIS A 137 0.92 9.14 1.20
N PHE A 138 1.48 9.32 0.00
CA PHE A 138 2.16 10.55 -0.40
C PHE A 138 1.18 11.65 -0.81
N GLY A 139 1.68 12.87 -0.83
CA GLY A 139 0.92 14.05 -1.20
C GLY A 139 0.63 14.16 -2.71
N LEU A 140 -0.38 14.96 -3.03
CA LEU A 140 -0.78 15.23 -4.42
C LEU A 140 0.20 16.15 -5.15
N ILE A 141 0.94 17.01 -4.42
CA ILE A 141 1.85 17.99 -5.00
C ILE A 141 3.21 17.34 -5.24
N LYS A 142 3.76 17.47 -6.46
CA LYS A 142 5.04 16.86 -6.86
C LYS A 142 6.18 17.23 -5.88
N ARG A 143 6.30 18.51 -5.50
CA ARG A 143 7.35 18.97 -4.58
C ARG A 143 7.23 18.30 -3.20
N SER A 144 6.01 18.10 -2.71
CA SER A 144 5.77 17.39 -1.46
C SER A 144 6.19 15.93 -1.56
N ARG A 145 5.85 15.25 -2.67
CA ARG A 145 6.27 13.86 -2.90
C ARG A 145 7.79 13.68 -2.92
N VAL A 146 8.53 14.64 -3.48
CA VAL A 146 10.00 14.58 -3.48
C VAL A 146 10.52 14.60 -2.05
N ARG A 147 10.08 15.56 -1.22
CA ARG A 147 10.50 15.64 0.18
C ARG A 147 10.08 14.42 1.01
N GLN A 148 8.88 13.90 0.75
CA GLN A 148 8.39 12.68 1.41
C GLN A 148 9.21 11.44 0.98
N ALA A 149 9.66 11.38 -0.26
CA ALA A 149 10.56 10.32 -0.73
C ALA A 149 11.97 10.46 -0.10
N GLU A 150 12.50 11.66 0.02
CA GLU A 150 13.75 11.94 0.73
C GLU A 150 13.68 11.49 2.18
N PHE A 151 12.59 11.83 2.89
CA PHE A 151 12.35 11.35 4.25
C PHE A 151 12.30 9.82 4.33
N LEU A 152 11.54 9.18 3.43
CA LEU A 152 11.43 7.72 3.38
C LEU A 152 12.82 7.07 3.18
N ILE A 153 13.65 7.62 2.29
CA ILE A 153 14.99 7.12 2.01
C ILE A 153 15.87 7.22 3.25
N GLU A 154 15.90 8.38 3.88
CA GLU A 154 16.69 8.59 5.10
C GLU A 154 16.20 7.68 6.24
N PHE A 155 14.90 7.57 6.43
CA PHE A 155 14.29 6.67 7.40
C PHE A 155 14.73 5.22 7.19
N VAL A 156 14.66 4.72 5.95
CA VAL A 156 15.06 3.33 5.66
C VAL A 156 16.55 3.12 5.89
N LYS A 157 17.40 4.09 5.54
CA LYS A 157 18.85 4.00 5.75
C LYS A 157 19.23 3.98 7.22
N THR A 158 18.46 4.65 8.08
CA THR A 158 18.76 4.76 9.52
C THR A 158 18.09 3.67 10.36
N GLU A 159 16.84 3.33 10.07
CA GLU A 159 16.01 2.47 10.93
C GLU A 159 15.89 1.02 10.44
N VAL A 160 16.19 0.75 9.18
CA VAL A 160 16.09 -0.61 8.62
C VAL A 160 17.48 -1.21 8.43
N PRO A 161 17.81 -2.34 9.07
CA PRO A 161 19.12 -2.97 8.93
C PRO A 161 19.46 -3.23 7.45
N LYS A 162 20.73 -2.99 7.10
CA LYS A 162 21.20 -3.19 5.72
C LYS A 162 20.95 -4.64 5.27
N GLY A 163 20.32 -4.80 4.12
CA GLY A 163 19.99 -6.13 3.58
C GLY A 163 18.76 -6.82 4.21
N ALA A 164 18.17 -6.25 5.27
CA ALA A 164 16.96 -6.82 5.86
C ALA A 164 15.80 -6.87 4.85
N PRO A 165 14.96 -7.90 4.90
CA PRO A 165 13.74 -7.95 4.11
C PRO A 165 12.85 -6.72 4.37
N LEU A 166 12.45 -6.06 3.29
CA LEU A 166 11.71 -4.80 3.35
C LEU A 166 10.59 -4.81 2.32
N ILE A 167 9.40 -4.38 2.77
CA ILE A 167 8.24 -4.12 1.92
C ILE A 167 7.78 -2.68 2.16
N ILE A 168 7.82 -1.86 1.13
CA ILE A 168 7.27 -0.49 1.16
C ILE A 168 6.06 -0.49 0.24
N ALA A 169 4.88 -0.21 0.78
CA ALA A 169 3.67 -0.22 -0.01
C ALA A 169 2.75 0.95 0.34
N GLY A 170 1.88 1.34 -0.58
CA GLY A 170 0.93 2.41 -0.35
C GLY A 170 0.53 3.15 -1.60
N ASP A 171 -0.16 4.27 -1.37
CA ASP A 171 -0.54 5.23 -2.40
C ASP A 171 0.54 6.32 -2.50
N PHE A 172 1.33 6.25 -3.55
CA PHE A 172 2.42 7.20 -3.81
C PHE A 172 1.96 8.46 -4.54
N ASN A 173 0.73 8.51 -5.04
CA ASN A 173 0.22 9.61 -5.86
C ASN A 173 1.17 10.03 -6.99
N ASP A 174 2.07 9.14 -7.42
CA ASP A 174 3.16 9.43 -8.35
C ASP A 174 2.90 8.87 -9.75
N TRP A 175 1.94 9.47 -10.47
CA TRP A 175 1.61 9.06 -11.84
C TRP A 175 2.73 9.31 -12.85
N GLN A 176 3.69 10.17 -12.53
CA GLN A 176 4.85 10.50 -13.38
C GLN A 176 6.07 9.60 -13.13
N ARG A 177 6.00 8.72 -12.11
CA ARG A 177 7.10 7.83 -11.71
C ARG A 177 8.39 8.55 -11.29
N GLY A 178 8.28 9.80 -10.80
CA GLY A 178 9.43 10.57 -10.35
C GLY A 178 10.10 10.02 -9.10
N VAL A 179 9.35 9.32 -8.26
CA VAL A 179 9.83 8.69 -7.01
C VAL A 179 10.47 7.31 -7.27
N ASP A 180 9.98 6.59 -8.27
CA ASP A 180 10.33 5.20 -8.56
C ASP A 180 11.85 4.98 -8.74
N GLN A 181 12.46 5.80 -9.62
CA GLN A 181 13.91 5.72 -9.92
C GLN A 181 14.77 6.02 -8.70
N VAL A 182 14.35 7.01 -7.89
CA VAL A 182 15.11 7.43 -6.71
C VAL A 182 15.06 6.35 -5.65
N LEU A 183 13.90 5.77 -5.37
CA LEU A 183 13.78 4.67 -4.39
C LEU A 183 14.59 3.44 -4.81
N HIS A 184 14.54 3.08 -6.10
CA HIS A 184 15.33 1.96 -6.63
C HIS A 184 16.83 2.15 -6.40
N ASN A 185 17.36 3.33 -6.77
CA ASN A 185 18.80 3.61 -6.69
C ASN A 185 19.30 3.71 -5.24
N GLU A 186 18.49 4.27 -4.34
CA GLU A 186 18.91 4.62 -2.98
C GLU A 186 18.69 3.50 -1.95
N LEU A 187 17.71 2.61 -2.18
CA LEU A 187 17.27 1.64 -1.19
C LEU A 187 17.47 0.17 -1.60
N ASP A 188 17.98 -0.08 -2.79
CA ASP A 188 18.10 -1.44 -3.35
C ASP A 188 16.75 -2.20 -3.32
N VAL A 189 15.67 -1.49 -3.65
CA VAL A 189 14.34 -2.05 -3.76
C VAL A 189 13.91 -2.17 -5.22
N ILE A 190 13.08 -3.14 -5.51
CA ILE A 190 12.46 -3.31 -6.83
C ILE A 190 10.95 -3.06 -6.74
N GLU A 191 10.38 -2.37 -7.70
CA GLU A 191 8.93 -2.22 -7.82
C GLU A 191 8.33 -3.51 -8.39
N ALA A 192 7.40 -4.11 -7.62
CA ALA A 192 6.91 -5.47 -7.87
C ALA A 192 6.25 -5.63 -9.25
N ALA A 193 5.42 -4.66 -9.67
CA ALA A 193 4.73 -4.75 -10.95
C ALA A 193 5.70 -4.56 -12.15
N SER A 194 6.69 -3.69 -12.01
CA SER A 194 7.74 -3.51 -13.03
C SER A 194 8.59 -4.76 -13.18
N GLU A 195 8.98 -5.38 -12.07
CA GLU A 195 9.75 -6.63 -12.08
C GLU A 195 8.95 -7.79 -12.67
N PHE A 196 7.68 -7.92 -12.30
CA PHE A 196 6.78 -8.93 -12.86
C PHE A 196 6.66 -8.77 -14.38
N ASN A 197 6.42 -7.54 -14.86
CA ASN A 197 6.35 -7.27 -16.30
C ASN A 197 7.65 -7.55 -17.03
N ARG A 198 8.79 -7.18 -16.45
CA ARG A 198 10.11 -7.45 -17.03
C ARG A 198 10.33 -8.93 -17.27
N ARG A 199 9.84 -9.79 -16.37
CA ARG A 199 9.94 -11.26 -16.52
C ARG A 199 8.97 -11.83 -17.56
N GLN A 200 7.80 -11.22 -17.72
CA GLN A 200 6.80 -11.67 -18.70
C GLN A 200 7.13 -11.24 -20.14
N CYS A 201 7.78 -10.10 -20.29
CA CYS A 201 8.21 -9.62 -21.60
C CYS A 201 9.47 -10.36 -22.04
N LYS A 202 9.34 -11.36 -22.94
CA LYS A 202 10.49 -11.84 -23.69
C LYS A 202 11.07 -10.66 -24.49
N PRO A 203 12.39 -10.37 -24.37
CA PRO A 203 12.99 -9.29 -25.12
C PRO A 203 12.79 -9.56 -26.62
N ARG A 204 12.04 -8.69 -27.29
CA ARG A 204 11.92 -8.76 -28.76
C ARG A 204 13.26 -8.34 -29.37
N LEU A 205 13.63 -8.90 -30.53
CA LEU A 205 14.89 -8.57 -31.22
C LEU A 205 15.10 -7.04 -31.38
N ARG A 206 13.99 -6.28 -31.59
CA ARG A 206 14.00 -4.81 -31.69
C ARG A 206 14.31 -4.10 -30.36
N ASP A 207 14.16 -4.74 -29.21
CA ASP A 207 14.44 -4.15 -27.90
C ASP A 207 15.95 -4.18 -27.60
N LYS A 208 16.70 -5.05 -28.31
CA LYS A 208 18.17 -5.08 -28.27
C LYS A 208 18.82 -3.93 -29.05
N LEU A 209 18.08 -3.31 -29.97
CA LEU A 209 18.59 -2.27 -30.88
C LEU A 209 18.32 -0.84 -30.39
N VAL A 210 17.55 -0.67 -29.31
CA VAL A 210 17.23 0.65 -28.75
C VAL A 210 17.45 0.66 -27.24
N PRO A 211 18.69 0.92 -26.80
CA PRO A 211 19.08 0.83 -25.38
C PRO A 211 18.34 1.77 -24.43
N TRP A 212 17.59 2.73 -24.94
CA TRP A 212 16.97 3.84 -24.21
C TRP A 212 15.45 3.76 -24.08
N ARG A 213 14.85 2.66 -24.49
CA ARG A 213 13.40 2.54 -24.34
C ARG A 213 13.10 2.20 -22.88
N GLU A 214 12.47 3.15 -22.18
CA GLU A 214 11.82 2.91 -20.89
C GLU A 214 11.05 1.59 -20.96
N LEU A 215 11.22 0.74 -19.94
CA LEU A 215 10.44 -0.49 -19.80
C LEU A 215 8.95 -0.16 -20.03
N PRO A 216 8.23 -0.96 -20.83
CA PRO A 216 6.84 -0.67 -21.15
C PRO A 216 6.06 -0.47 -19.86
N ARG A 217 5.32 0.64 -19.77
CA ARG A 217 4.48 0.94 -18.60
C ARG A 217 3.64 -0.29 -18.27
N SER A 218 3.71 -0.74 -17.02
CA SER A 218 2.92 -1.87 -16.58
C SER A 218 1.44 -1.58 -16.73
N HIS A 219 0.77 -2.28 -17.63
CA HIS A 219 -0.68 -2.25 -17.72
C HIS A 219 -1.34 -3.02 -16.57
N VAL A 220 -0.57 -3.78 -15.80
CA VAL A 220 -1.05 -4.67 -14.74
C VAL A 220 -1.40 -3.91 -13.46
N ALA A 221 -0.68 -2.84 -13.14
CA ALA A 221 -0.77 -2.16 -11.86
C ALA A 221 -1.56 -0.83 -11.91
N ARG A 222 -2.50 -0.69 -12.83
CA ARG A 222 -3.38 0.48 -12.86
C ARG A 222 -4.47 0.33 -11.81
N THR A 223 -4.50 1.25 -10.85
CA THR A 223 -5.37 1.17 -9.68
C THR A 223 -6.38 2.30 -9.59
N TYR A 224 -6.14 3.43 -10.29
CA TYR A 224 -6.97 4.63 -10.17
C TYR A 224 -7.37 5.21 -11.54
N PRO A 225 -8.57 5.80 -11.68
CA PRO A 225 -9.72 5.63 -10.79
C PRO A 225 -10.33 4.22 -10.96
N SER A 226 -10.89 3.66 -9.90
CA SER A 226 -11.34 2.26 -9.85
C SER A 226 -12.30 1.86 -10.98
N MET A 227 -13.20 2.75 -11.38
CA MET A 227 -14.20 2.49 -12.44
C MET A 227 -13.57 2.31 -13.83
N MET A 228 -12.44 2.98 -14.11
CA MET A 228 -11.69 2.89 -15.37
C MET A 228 -10.20 3.14 -15.09
N PRO A 229 -9.47 2.15 -14.56
CA PRO A 229 -8.11 2.36 -14.08
C PRO A 229 -7.13 2.68 -15.22
N TRP A 230 -6.49 3.85 -15.17
CA TRP A 230 -5.46 4.27 -16.12
C TRP A 230 -4.20 4.83 -15.47
N LEU A 231 -4.25 5.18 -14.17
CA LEU A 231 -3.11 5.61 -13.37
C LEU A 231 -2.63 4.49 -12.44
N GLN A 232 -1.31 4.39 -12.30
CA GLN A 232 -0.65 3.55 -11.31
C GLN A 232 -0.23 4.47 -10.16
N LEU A 233 -1.07 4.60 -9.14
CA LEU A 233 -0.80 5.40 -7.94
C LEU A 233 -0.30 4.53 -6.79
N ASP A 234 -0.86 3.33 -6.67
CA ASP A 234 -0.50 2.36 -5.63
C ASP A 234 0.68 1.51 -6.10
N ARG A 235 1.66 1.30 -5.22
CA ARG A 235 2.88 0.56 -5.52
C ARG A 235 3.29 -0.34 -4.37
N ILE A 236 4.06 -1.39 -4.71
CA ILE A 236 4.72 -2.29 -3.76
C ILE A 236 6.19 -2.37 -4.18
N TYR A 237 7.08 -1.88 -3.33
CA TYR A 237 8.53 -2.02 -3.47
C TYR A 237 9.02 -3.08 -2.50
N VAL A 238 9.96 -3.91 -2.93
CA VAL A 238 10.45 -5.02 -2.12
C VAL A 238 11.97 -5.15 -2.20
N ARG A 239 12.57 -5.59 -1.10
CA ARG A 239 13.96 -6.02 -0.98
C ARG A 239 13.99 -7.36 -0.23
N GLY A 240 14.79 -8.32 -0.71
CA GLY A 240 14.87 -9.67 -0.13
C GLY A 240 13.73 -10.59 -0.56
N PHE A 241 13.01 -10.25 -1.65
CA PHE A 241 11.91 -11.06 -2.18
C PHE A 241 12.03 -11.27 -3.68
N LYS A 242 11.62 -12.47 -4.11
CA LYS A 242 11.35 -12.79 -5.51
C LYS A 242 9.86 -12.60 -5.77
N VAL A 243 9.52 -11.72 -6.70
CA VAL A 243 8.13 -11.48 -7.11
C VAL A 243 7.69 -12.57 -8.08
N ASN A 244 6.61 -13.26 -7.77
CA ASN A 244 6.08 -14.38 -8.57
C ASN A 244 4.87 -13.96 -9.41
N ASP A 245 3.97 -13.16 -8.86
CA ASP A 245 2.78 -12.63 -9.53
C ASP A 245 2.43 -11.23 -9.02
N VAL A 246 1.85 -10.41 -9.89
CA VAL A 246 1.26 -9.12 -9.52
C VAL A 246 -0.03 -8.92 -10.26
N ARG A 247 -1.09 -8.56 -9.55
CA ARG A 247 -2.42 -8.37 -10.13
C ARG A 247 -3.22 -7.28 -9.47
N VAL A 248 -4.10 -6.69 -10.26
CA VAL A 248 -5.20 -5.83 -9.83
C VAL A 248 -6.48 -6.60 -10.13
N PRO A 249 -7.35 -6.87 -9.15
CA PRO A 249 -8.63 -7.52 -9.38
C PRO A 249 -9.47 -6.75 -10.41
N LYS A 250 -10.33 -7.45 -11.13
CA LYS A 250 -11.20 -6.86 -12.16
C LYS A 250 -12.66 -7.07 -11.81
N GLY A 251 -13.52 -6.22 -12.36
CA GLY A 251 -14.97 -6.34 -12.22
C GLY A 251 -15.60 -5.15 -11.50
N VAL A 252 -16.88 -4.95 -11.78
CA VAL A 252 -17.67 -3.82 -11.26
C VAL A 252 -17.75 -3.85 -9.73
N GLU A 253 -17.82 -5.04 -9.14
CA GLU A 253 -17.85 -5.22 -7.69
C GLU A 253 -16.62 -4.61 -7.00
N TRP A 254 -15.43 -4.81 -7.57
CA TRP A 254 -14.20 -4.23 -7.05
C TRP A 254 -14.20 -2.71 -7.21
N ALA A 255 -14.60 -2.22 -8.39
CA ALA A 255 -14.62 -0.80 -8.71
C ALA A 255 -15.58 0.03 -7.85
N GLN A 256 -16.59 -0.58 -7.25
CA GLN A 256 -17.58 0.11 -6.39
C GLN A 256 -17.18 0.20 -4.91
N ARG A 257 -16.12 -0.48 -4.48
CA ARG A 257 -15.71 -0.57 -3.07
C ARG A 257 -14.92 0.65 -2.60
N SER A 258 -14.07 1.19 -3.46
CA SER A 258 -13.27 2.39 -3.24
C SER A 258 -13.04 3.09 -4.59
N ASP A 259 -12.51 4.30 -4.59
CA ASP A 259 -12.03 4.98 -5.81
C ASP A 259 -10.66 4.47 -6.30
N HIS A 260 -9.97 3.65 -5.49
CA HIS A 260 -8.82 2.85 -5.89
C HIS A 260 -9.18 1.37 -6.05
N MET A 261 -8.39 0.66 -6.84
CA MET A 261 -8.35 -0.81 -6.89
C MET A 261 -7.17 -1.30 -6.03
N PRO A 262 -7.29 -2.44 -5.34
CA PRO A 262 -6.16 -3.00 -4.62
C PRO A 262 -5.09 -3.51 -5.59
N LEU A 263 -3.82 -3.40 -5.20
CA LEU A 263 -2.69 -4.03 -5.86
C LEU A 263 -2.23 -5.22 -5.00
N ILE A 264 -2.11 -6.40 -5.60
CA ILE A 264 -1.76 -7.65 -4.91
C ILE A 264 -0.48 -8.19 -5.53
N ALA A 265 0.47 -8.61 -4.70
CA ALA A 265 1.71 -9.28 -5.11
C ALA A 265 1.89 -10.60 -4.36
N ASP A 266 2.15 -11.67 -5.12
CA ASP A 266 2.58 -12.96 -4.60
C ASP A 266 4.11 -13.04 -4.70
N MET A 267 4.77 -13.30 -3.57
CA MET A 267 6.22 -13.23 -3.47
C MET A 267 6.79 -14.42 -2.69
N GLU A 268 8.08 -14.60 -2.82
CA GLU A 268 8.86 -15.59 -2.06
C GLU A 268 10.06 -14.91 -1.42
N VAL A 269 10.35 -15.23 -0.16
CA VAL A 269 11.59 -14.78 0.49
C VAL A 269 12.76 -15.34 -0.32
N ALA A 270 13.72 -14.48 -0.70
CA ALA A 270 14.86 -14.82 -1.54
C ALA A 270 15.91 -15.68 -0.81
#